data_86e2a7ee07bba79972aaea1b6f90217b
#
_entry.id   86e2a7ee07bba79972aaea1b6f90217b
#
_cell.length_a   1.000
_cell.length_b   1.000
_cell.length_c   1.000
_cell.angle_alpha   90.00
_cell.angle_beta   90.00
_cell.angle_gamma   90.00
#
_symmetry.space_group_name_H-M   'P 1'
#
loop_
_entity.id
_entity.type
_entity.pdbx_description
1 polymer ?
#
loop_
_entity_poly.entity_id
_entity_poly.type
_entity_poly.pdbx_seq_one_letter_code
_entity_poly.pdbx_strand_id
1 'polypeptide(L)'
;MVYKKGPPYRVRPVEEIKDDLEKARKLYGANVRSLFFPAGNTIAMPTDQLAVICAHARGIFPALERITVYGSSRYIFNKGPVELRRLRGSGLSRIHVGLESGDDEVLRRIKKGSDSEEQIQAGVWVMEAGIELSEYVMLGIGGRERSLEHAELTAKCLNAINPDFIRIRTFLPKVDTLLLHQIRKGRFKVLSPHEVLRETRTIIEGLEVGSMILSDHYTNYVDLHGRMPSEKGRILAAIEEALGRDEGLFRSVYVGTQ
;
A
#
# COMPACT_ATOMS: atom_id res chain seq x y z
N MET A 1 -9.57 -0.99 -5.79
CA MET A 1 -10.23 -1.64 -6.95
C MET A 1 -11.35 -2.50 -6.42
N VAL A 2 -12.59 -2.19 -6.73
CA VAL A 2 -13.75 -2.92 -6.19
C VAL A 2 -14.08 -4.04 -7.17
N TYR A 3 -13.94 -5.28 -6.75
CA TYR A 3 -14.49 -6.42 -7.48
C TYR A 3 -16.03 -6.39 -7.33
N LYS A 4 -16.74 -6.17 -8.42
CA LYS A 4 -18.21 -6.19 -8.44
C LYS A 4 -18.82 -7.58 -8.16
N LYS A 5 -18.00 -8.63 -8.04
CA LYS A 5 -18.42 -10.03 -7.84
C LYS A 5 -17.88 -10.57 -6.51
N GLY A 6 -18.24 -9.97 -5.41
CA GLY A 6 -17.94 -10.47 -4.07
C GLY A 6 -19.16 -10.32 -3.16
N PRO A 7 -19.17 -10.97 -2.00
CA PRO A 7 -20.21 -10.71 -1.01
C PRO A 7 -20.18 -9.22 -0.63
N PRO A 8 -21.32 -8.60 -0.30
CA PRO A 8 -21.37 -7.23 0.15
C PRO A 8 -20.46 -7.05 1.38
N TYR A 9 -19.83 -5.87 1.47
CA TYR A 9 -19.01 -5.53 2.64
C TYR A 9 -19.87 -5.64 3.91
N ARG A 10 -19.37 -6.38 4.89
CA ARG A 10 -19.93 -6.43 6.25
C ARG A 10 -18.82 -6.45 7.27
N VAL A 11 -19.05 -5.81 8.39
CA VAL A 11 -18.21 -5.99 9.59
C VAL A 11 -18.70 -7.27 10.27
N ARG A 12 -17.81 -8.23 10.50
CA ARG A 12 -18.12 -9.44 11.24
C ARG A 12 -18.33 -9.11 12.73
N PRO A 13 -19.24 -9.80 13.42
CA PRO A 13 -19.37 -9.68 14.88
C PRO A 13 -18.03 -9.90 15.59
N VAL A 14 -17.77 -9.11 16.62
CA VAL A 14 -16.53 -9.18 17.41
C VAL A 14 -16.30 -10.58 17.98
N GLU A 15 -17.37 -11.22 18.48
CA GLU A 15 -17.27 -12.54 19.09
C GLU A 15 -16.90 -13.63 18.06
N GLU A 16 -17.41 -13.56 16.83
CA GLU A 16 -16.95 -14.47 15.77
C GLU A 16 -15.45 -14.34 15.47
N ILE A 17 -14.92 -13.13 15.52
CA ILE A 17 -13.49 -12.88 15.27
C ILE A 17 -12.66 -13.39 16.45
N LYS A 18 -13.13 -13.22 17.68
CA LYS A 18 -12.49 -13.79 18.87
C LYS A 18 -12.46 -15.31 18.82
N ASP A 19 -13.58 -15.94 18.45
CA ASP A 19 -13.63 -17.41 18.28
C ASP A 19 -12.62 -17.91 17.25
N ASP A 20 -12.45 -17.20 16.13
CA ASP A 20 -11.44 -17.54 15.13
C ASP A 20 -10.00 -17.37 15.69
N LEU A 21 -9.76 -16.35 16.50
CA LEU A 21 -8.47 -16.16 17.18
C LEU A 21 -8.20 -17.27 18.20
N GLU A 22 -9.21 -17.71 18.96
CA GLU A 22 -9.09 -18.84 19.90
C GLU A 22 -8.80 -20.17 19.16
N LYS A 23 -9.47 -20.40 18.02
CA LYS A 23 -9.16 -21.54 17.16
C LYS A 23 -7.73 -21.48 16.62
N ALA A 24 -7.30 -20.30 16.16
CA ALA A 24 -5.92 -20.10 15.73
C ALA A 24 -4.93 -20.34 16.87
N ARG A 25 -5.23 -19.88 18.09
CA ARG A 25 -4.43 -20.13 19.28
C ARG A 25 -4.27 -21.62 19.58
N LYS A 26 -5.35 -22.40 19.46
CA LYS A 26 -5.33 -23.87 19.62
C LYS A 26 -4.48 -24.56 18.54
N LEU A 27 -4.54 -24.05 17.30
CA LEU A 27 -3.86 -24.64 16.15
C LEU A 27 -2.38 -24.30 16.11
N TYR A 28 -2.01 -23.03 16.31
CA TYR A 28 -0.64 -22.52 16.14
C TYR A 28 0.15 -22.37 17.44
N GLY A 29 -0.49 -22.54 18.59
CA GLY A 29 0.15 -22.42 19.90
C GLY A 29 0.35 -20.98 20.37
N ALA A 30 1.12 -20.80 21.44
CA ALA A 30 1.33 -19.51 22.12
C ALA A 30 2.36 -18.59 21.43
N ASN A 31 3.25 -19.18 20.61
CA ASN A 31 4.47 -18.51 20.13
C ASN A 31 4.25 -17.74 18.82
N VAL A 32 2.99 -17.39 18.49
CA VAL A 32 2.66 -16.55 17.34
C VAL A 32 3.19 -15.14 17.60
N ARG A 33 4.10 -14.66 16.74
CA ARG A 33 4.75 -13.36 16.85
C ARG A 33 4.08 -12.28 16.00
N SER A 34 3.35 -12.66 14.94
CA SER A 34 2.67 -11.67 14.09
C SER A 34 1.28 -12.15 13.69
N LEU A 35 0.35 -11.21 13.68
CA LEU A 35 -1.03 -11.41 13.25
C LEU A 35 -1.37 -10.41 12.15
N PHE A 36 -2.03 -10.87 11.10
CA PHE A 36 -2.46 -10.02 10.01
C PHE A 36 -3.95 -10.23 9.73
N PHE A 37 -4.71 -9.15 9.74
CA PHE A 37 -6.10 -9.14 9.32
C PHE A 37 -6.19 -8.67 7.86
N PRO A 38 -6.29 -9.60 6.88
CA PRO A 38 -6.11 -9.30 5.46
C PRO A 38 -7.37 -8.76 4.77
N ALA A 39 -8.48 -8.58 5.50
CA ALA A 39 -9.71 -8.04 4.92
C ALA A 39 -9.48 -6.61 4.39
N GLY A 40 -9.92 -6.34 3.16
CA GLY A 40 -9.48 -5.24 2.30
C GLY A 40 -9.46 -3.82 2.89
N ASN A 41 -10.15 -3.53 3.99
CA ASN A 41 -10.10 -2.23 4.68
C ASN A 41 -10.50 -2.39 6.15
N THR A 42 -9.70 -3.11 6.91
CA THR A 42 -9.96 -3.42 8.33
C THR A 42 -10.07 -2.16 9.19
N ILE A 43 -9.33 -1.10 8.84
CA ILE A 43 -9.39 0.18 9.56
C ILE A 43 -10.78 0.85 9.48
N ALA A 44 -11.63 0.45 8.54
CA ALA A 44 -13.01 0.96 8.45
C ALA A 44 -13.91 0.47 9.59
N MET A 45 -13.51 -0.60 10.30
CA MET A 45 -14.24 -1.10 11.47
C MET A 45 -14.33 -0.01 12.56
N PRO A 46 -15.44 0.08 13.32
CA PRO A 46 -15.52 0.97 14.49
C PRO A 46 -14.33 0.76 15.44
N THR A 47 -13.75 1.86 15.95
CA THR A 47 -12.53 1.80 16.77
C THR A 47 -12.69 0.92 17.99
N ASP A 48 -13.83 1.02 18.70
CA ASP A 48 -14.11 0.20 19.89
C ASP A 48 -14.01 -1.28 19.60
N GLN A 49 -14.60 -1.72 18.48
CA GLN A 49 -14.61 -3.12 18.08
C GLN A 49 -13.19 -3.59 17.71
N LEU A 50 -12.48 -2.81 16.89
CA LEU A 50 -11.11 -3.16 16.48
C LEU A 50 -10.16 -3.17 17.70
N ALA A 51 -10.31 -2.23 18.62
CA ALA A 51 -9.52 -2.18 19.84
C ALA A 51 -9.72 -3.41 20.74
N VAL A 52 -10.99 -3.84 20.92
CA VAL A 52 -11.32 -5.07 21.66
C VAL A 52 -10.70 -6.31 21.00
N ILE A 53 -10.74 -6.41 19.67
CA ILE A 53 -10.14 -7.53 18.93
C ILE A 53 -8.61 -7.54 19.11
N CYS A 54 -7.95 -6.37 18.96
CA CYS A 54 -6.50 -6.28 19.13
C CYS A 54 -6.07 -6.62 20.56
N ALA A 55 -6.79 -6.11 21.57
CA ALA A 55 -6.50 -6.41 22.98
C ALA A 55 -6.69 -7.90 23.28
N HIS A 56 -7.77 -8.51 22.78
CA HIS A 56 -8.01 -9.96 22.92
C HIS A 56 -6.88 -10.77 22.29
N ALA A 57 -6.47 -10.43 21.05
CA ALA A 57 -5.36 -11.12 20.37
C ALA A 57 -4.06 -11.07 21.19
N ARG A 58 -3.72 -9.91 21.78
CA ARG A 58 -2.55 -9.78 22.66
C ARG A 58 -2.68 -10.59 23.94
N GLY A 59 -3.89 -10.72 24.49
CA GLY A 59 -4.14 -11.55 25.67
C GLY A 59 -3.90 -13.03 25.46
N ILE A 60 -4.32 -13.54 24.31
CA ILE A 60 -4.21 -14.98 24.00
C ILE A 60 -2.90 -15.38 23.32
N PHE A 61 -2.16 -14.45 22.72
CA PHE A 61 -0.85 -14.67 22.11
C PHE A 61 0.22 -13.85 22.83
N PRO A 62 0.81 -14.35 23.94
CA PRO A 62 1.73 -13.57 24.77
C PRO A 62 3.03 -13.16 24.03
N ALA A 63 3.43 -13.93 22.99
CA ALA A 63 4.59 -13.62 22.15
C ALA A 63 4.28 -12.66 20.99
N LEU A 64 3.04 -12.12 20.91
CA LEU A 64 2.61 -11.31 19.77
C LEU A 64 3.29 -9.93 19.77
N GLU A 65 4.16 -9.73 18.79
CA GLU A 65 4.93 -8.48 18.60
C GLU A 65 4.18 -7.51 17.66
N ARG A 66 3.45 -8.06 16.67
CA ARG A 66 2.86 -7.23 15.61
C ARG A 66 1.46 -7.66 15.25
N ILE A 67 0.55 -6.66 15.24
CA ILE A 67 -0.78 -6.77 14.64
C ILE A 67 -0.81 -5.83 13.42
N THR A 68 -1.08 -6.38 12.25
CA THR A 68 -1.13 -5.65 10.98
C THR A 68 -2.55 -5.65 10.43
N VAL A 69 -2.96 -4.53 9.84
CA VAL A 69 -4.24 -4.38 9.14
C VAL A 69 -4.04 -3.70 7.79
N TYR A 70 -5.02 -3.86 6.88
CA TYR A 70 -5.17 -2.97 5.74
C TYR A 70 -6.02 -1.76 6.12
N GLY A 71 -5.66 -0.60 5.54
CA GLY A 71 -6.39 0.64 5.66
C GLY A 71 -6.42 1.42 4.35
N SER A 72 -7.33 2.39 4.26
CA SER A 72 -7.27 3.44 3.25
C SER A 72 -7.20 4.80 3.92
N SER A 73 -6.52 5.75 3.28
CA SER A 73 -6.29 7.10 3.80
C SER A 73 -7.58 7.79 4.21
N ARG A 74 -8.64 7.67 3.41
CA ARG A 74 -9.96 8.21 3.73
C ARG A 74 -10.52 7.73 5.08
N TYR A 75 -10.44 6.43 5.37
CA TYR A 75 -10.97 5.90 6.64
C TYR A 75 -10.05 6.21 7.82
N ILE A 76 -8.75 6.30 7.59
CA ILE A 76 -7.77 6.77 8.57
C ILE A 76 -8.04 8.24 8.90
N PHE A 77 -8.20 9.08 7.89
CA PHE A 77 -8.53 10.50 8.02
C PHE A 77 -9.83 10.70 8.81
N ASN A 78 -10.89 9.95 8.48
CA ASN A 78 -12.16 10.02 9.19
C ASN A 78 -12.08 9.57 10.66
N LYS A 79 -11.15 8.67 11.01
CA LYS A 79 -10.92 8.29 12.42
C LYS A 79 -10.23 9.40 13.22
N GLY A 80 -9.28 10.07 12.59
CA GLY A 80 -8.48 11.10 13.24
C GLY A 80 -7.43 10.56 14.23
N PRO A 81 -6.57 11.44 14.74
CA PRO A 81 -5.39 11.07 15.51
C PRO A 81 -5.71 10.47 16.90
N VAL A 82 -6.83 10.84 17.51
CA VAL A 82 -7.21 10.33 18.85
C VAL A 82 -7.53 8.83 18.76
N GLU A 83 -8.33 8.43 17.77
CA GLU A 83 -8.73 7.04 17.59
C GLU A 83 -7.55 6.16 17.14
N LEU A 84 -6.61 6.71 16.36
CA LEU A 84 -5.39 6.00 15.98
C LEU A 84 -4.49 5.72 17.21
N ARG A 85 -4.30 6.70 18.10
CA ARG A 85 -3.56 6.48 19.36
C ARG A 85 -4.24 5.43 20.22
N ARG A 86 -5.56 5.42 20.28
CA ARG A 86 -6.34 4.42 21.02
C ARG A 86 -6.13 3.01 20.44
N LEU A 87 -6.15 2.85 19.10
CA LEU A 87 -5.86 1.59 18.43
C LEU A 87 -4.42 1.14 18.69
N ARG A 88 -3.46 2.07 18.69
CA ARG A 88 -2.07 1.77 19.05
C ARG A 88 -1.97 1.23 20.47
N GLY A 89 -2.62 1.87 21.42
CA GLY A 89 -2.68 1.42 22.82
C GLY A 89 -3.32 0.04 22.99
N SER A 90 -4.24 -0.34 22.11
CA SER A 90 -4.87 -1.68 22.09
C SER A 90 -4.01 -2.75 21.43
N GLY A 91 -2.87 -2.39 20.81
CA GLY A 91 -1.93 -3.33 20.24
C GLY A 91 -1.81 -3.31 18.72
N LEU A 92 -2.61 -2.50 18.01
CA LEU A 92 -2.41 -2.29 16.57
C LEU A 92 -1.03 -1.67 16.35
N SER A 93 -0.19 -2.31 15.53
CA SER A 93 1.21 -1.91 15.39
C SER A 93 1.64 -1.58 13.97
N ARG A 94 0.87 -2.01 12.94
CA ARG A 94 1.17 -1.69 11.55
C ARG A 94 -0.10 -1.52 10.71
N ILE A 95 -0.09 -0.52 9.83
CA ILE A 95 -1.14 -0.34 8.82
C ILE A 95 -0.50 -0.37 7.44
N HIS A 96 -1.06 -1.18 6.54
CA HIS A 96 -0.78 -1.12 5.12
C HIS A 96 -1.80 -0.24 4.43
N VAL A 97 -1.34 0.80 3.75
CA VAL A 97 -2.18 1.78 3.07
C VAL A 97 -1.79 1.85 1.59
N GLY A 98 -2.78 1.93 0.73
CA GLY A 98 -2.53 2.22 -0.67
C GLY A 98 -2.52 3.72 -0.89
N LEU A 99 -1.36 4.35 -1.02
CA LEU A 99 -1.22 5.70 -1.57
C LEU A 99 -1.62 5.70 -3.04
N GLU A 100 -1.07 4.76 -3.78
CA GLU A 100 -1.16 4.53 -5.24
C GLU A 100 -0.49 5.64 -6.04
N SER A 101 -0.82 6.90 -5.78
CA SER A 101 -0.32 8.11 -6.45
C SER A 101 -0.38 9.31 -5.50
N GLY A 102 0.48 10.29 -5.71
CA GLY A 102 0.36 11.63 -5.13
C GLY A 102 -0.27 12.66 -6.09
N ASP A 103 -0.67 12.24 -7.28
CA ASP A 103 -1.28 13.09 -8.30
C ASP A 103 -2.81 13.03 -8.19
N ASP A 104 -3.45 14.15 -7.82
CA ASP A 104 -4.90 14.23 -7.61
C ASP A 104 -5.71 13.92 -8.87
N GLU A 105 -5.19 14.24 -10.07
CA GLU A 105 -5.85 13.87 -11.32
C GLU A 105 -5.85 12.34 -11.51
N VAL A 106 -4.73 11.67 -11.18
CA VAL A 106 -4.65 10.22 -11.19
C VAL A 106 -5.58 9.62 -10.14
N LEU A 107 -5.56 10.14 -8.90
CA LEU A 107 -6.43 9.68 -7.80
C LEU A 107 -7.91 9.79 -8.18
N ARG A 108 -8.29 10.89 -8.80
CA ARG A 108 -9.66 11.11 -9.31
C ARG A 108 -10.03 10.11 -10.40
N ARG A 109 -9.14 9.87 -11.38
CA ARG A 109 -9.35 8.91 -12.48
C ARG A 109 -9.56 7.48 -11.98
N ILE A 110 -8.81 7.05 -10.99
CA ILE A 110 -8.94 5.70 -10.40
C ILE A 110 -10.03 5.60 -9.34
N LYS A 111 -10.70 6.70 -9.03
CA LYS A 111 -11.74 6.81 -7.99
C LYS A 111 -11.20 6.35 -6.63
N LYS A 112 -10.05 6.88 -6.24
CA LYS A 112 -9.38 6.54 -4.97
C LYS A 112 -10.24 6.91 -3.77
N GLY A 113 -10.94 8.04 -3.84
CA GLY A 113 -11.85 8.53 -2.80
C GLY A 113 -11.17 9.36 -1.71
N SER A 114 -9.90 9.69 -1.90
CA SER A 114 -9.10 10.67 -1.14
C SER A 114 -8.23 11.44 -2.13
N ASP A 115 -7.90 12.67 -1.83
CA ASP A 115 -6.87 13.45 -2.51
C ASP A 115 -5.51 13.32 -1.83
N SER A 116 -4.49 14.00 -2.36
CA SER A 116 -3.13 13.94 -1.86
C SER A 116 -3.00 14.56 -0.46
N GLU A 117 -3.73 15.62 -0.15
CA GLU A 117 -3.70 16.29 1.15
C GLU A 117 -4.30 15.38 2.25
N GLU A 118 -5.46 14.77 1.99
CA GLU A 118 -6.06 13.78 2.89
C GLU A 118 -5.11 12.57 3.11
N GLN A 119 -4.41 12.11 2.06
CA GLN A 119 -3.44 11.01 2.18
C GLN A 119 -2.25 11.39 3.05
N ILE A 120 -1.67 12.58 2.83
CA ILE A 120 -0.56 13.10 3.65
C ILE A 120 -0.99 13.18 5.10
N GLN A 121 -2.11 13.84 5.38
CA GLN A 121 -2.58 14.02 6.74
C GLN A 121 -2.88 12.69 7.45
N ALA A 122 -3.51 11.74 6.75
CA ALA A 122 -3.78 10.40 7.26
C ALA A 122 -2.48 9.66 7.61
N GLY A 123 -1.48 9.71 6.71
CA GLY A 123 -0.18 9.10 6.92
C GLY A 123 0.57 9.69 8.11
N VAL A 124 0.62 11.02 8.21
CA VAL A 124 1.23 11.74 9.34
C VAL A 124 0.59 11.31 10.66
N TRP A 125 -0.73 11.28 10.75
CA TRP A 125 -1.42 10.84 11.97
C TRP A 125 -1.14 9.40 12.37
N VAL A 126 -0.96 8.49 11.40
CA VAL A 126 -0.55 7.10 11.69
C VAL A 126 0.84 7.06 12.30
N MET A 127 1.80 7.80 11.72
CA MET A 127 3.16 7.91 12.22
C MET A 127 3.21 8.54 13.61
N GLU A 128 2.49 9.65 13.82
CA GLU A 128 2.38 10.33 15.13
C GLU A 128 1.73 9.45 16.22
N ALA A 129 0.83 8.54 15.83
CA ALA A 129 0.25 7.57 16.74
C ALA A 129 1.22 6.46 17.15
N GLY A 130 2.42 6.39 16.57
CA GLY A 130 3.41 5.34 16.79
C GLY A 130 3.03 4.00 16.17
N ILE A 131 2.19 4.02 15.11
CA ILE A 131 1.83 2.85 14.31
C ILE A 131 2.73 2.83 13.08
N GLU A 132 3.40 1.71 12.81
CA GLU A 132 4.21 1.55 11.60
C GLU A 132 3.34 1.70 10.35
N LEU A 133 3.77 2.55 9.43
CA LEU A 133 3.07 2.83 8.19
C LEU A 133 3.80 2.21 6.99
N SER A 134 3.05 1.48 6.17
CA SER A 134 3.54 0.93 4.92
C SER A 134 2.67 1.43 3.77
N GLU A 135 3.21 2.34 2.95
CA GLU A 135 2.52 2.92 1.80
C GLU A 135 2.79 2.13 0.52
N TYR A 136 1.74 1.81 -0.23
CA TYR A 136 1.85 1.20 -1.55
C TYR A 136 1.79 2.26 -2.65
N VAL A 137 2.76 2.21 -3.55
CA VAL A 137 2.82 3.04 -4.76
C VAL A 137 2.54 2.15 -5.96
N MET A 138 1.76 2.66 -6.92
CA MET A 138 1.39 1.93 -8.13
C MET A 138 2.03 2.57 -9.36
N LEU A 139 3.17 2.05 -9.80
CA LEU A 139 3.83 2.50 -11.02
C LEU A 139 2.94 2.34 -12.26
N GLY A 140 2.99 3.29 -13.15
CA GLY A 140 2.24 3.27 -14.41
C GLY A 140 0.74 3.57 -14.28
N ILE A 141 0.24 3.86 -13.08
CA ILE A 141 -1.18 4.12 -12.86
C ILE A 141 -1.64 5.46 -13.45
N GLY A 142 -0.73 6.39 -13.70
CA GLY A 142 -0.97 7.66 -14.39
C GLY A 142 -1.10 7.51 -15.91
N GLY A 143 -0.65 6.37 -16.48
CA GLY A 143 -0.47 6.21 -17.91
C GLY A 143 0.70 7.05 -18.43
N ARG A 144 0.96 6.97 -19.76
CA ARG A 144 2.06 7.76 -20.36
C ARG A 144 1.87 9.27 -20.23
N GLU A 145 0.62 9.70 -20.24
CA GLU A 145 0.25 11.11 -20.24
C GLU A 145 0.61 11.84 -18.95
N ARG A 146 0.69 11.10 -17.83
CA ARG A 146 0.94 11.68 -16.50
C ARG A 146 2.01 10.94 -15.71
N SER A 147 2.90 10.22 -16.39
CA SER A 147 3.94 9.44 -15.71
C SER A 147 4.91 10.32 -14.91
N LEU A 148 5.33 11.45 -15.47
CA LEU A 148 6.25 12.37 -14.81
C LEU A 148 5.59 13.05 -13.60
N GLU A 149 4.41 13.65 -13.78
CA GLU A 149 3.68 14.32 -12.69
C GLU A 149 3.31 13.32 -11.58
N HIS A 150 2.89 12.11 -11.97
CA HIS A 150 2.64 11.04 -11.02
C HIS A 150 3.88 10.73 -10.19
N ALA A 151 5.05 10.60 -10.81
CA ALA A 151 6.30 10.30 -10.11
C ALA A 151 6.71 11.43 -9.14
N GLU A 152 6.76 12.67 -9.62
CA GLU A 152 7.16 13.85 -8.83
C GLU A 152 6.21 14.10 -7.66
N LEU A 153 4.89 14.11 -7.91
CA LEU A 153 3.89 14.34 -6.88
C LEU A 153 3.82 13.20 -5.87
N THR A 154 4.06 11.95 -6.31
CA THR A 154 4.13 10.79 -5.40
C THR A 154 5.34 10.90 -4.48
N ALA A 155 6.52 11.27 -4.99
CA ALA A 155 7.70 11.51 -4.17
C ALA A 155 7.45 12.64 -3.15
N LYS A 156 6.79 13.74 -3.58
CA LYS A 156 6.41 14.85 -2.69
C LYS A 156 5.48 14.39 -1.55
N CYS A 157 4.45 13.59 -1.86
CA CYS A 157 3.56 13.04 -0.83
C CYS A 157 4.30 12.14 0.14
N LEU A 158 5.15 11.24 -0.37
CA LEU A 158 5.94 10.34 0.46
C LEU A 158 6.93 11.08 1.36
N ASN A 159 7.55 12.16 0.87
CA ASN A 159 8.44 13.01 1.68
C ASN A 159 7.67 13.70 2.81
N ALA A 160 6.45 14.16 2.56
CA ALA A 160 5.61 14.78 3.58
C ALA A 160 5.15 13.79 4.66
N ILE A 161 4.90 12.53 4.28
CA ILE A 161 4.46 11.47 5.22
C ILE A 161 5.66 10.86 5.95
N ASN A 162 6.76 10.60 5.24
CA ASN A 162 7.95 9.85 5.69
C ASN A 162 7.59 8.49 6.33
N PRO A 163 6.93 7.57 5.60
CA PRO A 163 6.45 6.30 6.13
C PRO A 163 7.63 5.36 6.46
N ASP A 164 7.41 4.34 7.31
CA ASP A 164 8.42 3.32 7.61
C ASP A 164 8.80 2.48 6.38
N PHE A 165 7.79 2.17 5.54
CA PHE A 165 7.96 1.34 4.34
C PHE A 165 7.27 1.95 3.14
N ILE A 166 7.94 1.93 2.00
CA ILE A 166 7.38 2.23 0.68
C ILE A 166 7.42 0.95 -0.13
N ARG A 167 6.23 0.44 -0.48
CA ARG A 167 6.06 -0.78 -1.28
C ARG A 167 5.65 -0.43 -2.70
N ILE A 168 6.50 -0.79 -3.64
CA ILE A 168 6.31 -0.47 -5.05
C ILE A 168 5.64 -1.65 -5.75
N ARG A 169 4.63 -1.36 -6.56
CA ARG A 169 3.97 -2.32 -7.46
C ARG A 169 3.76 -1.70 -8.82
N THR A 170 3.88 -2.49 -9.87
CA THR A 170 3.57 -2.05 -11.23
C THR A 170 2.11 -2.36 -11.57
N PHE A 171 1.42 -1.39 -12.15
CA PHE A 171 0.05 -1.54 -12.62
C PHE A 171 -0.05 -2.64 -13.67
N LEU A 172 -0.93 -3.60 -13.43
CA LEU A 172 -1.36 -4.60 -14.41
C LEU A 172 -2.86 -4.44 -14.66
N PRO A 173 -3.28 -4.18 -15.89
CA PRO A 173 -4.70 -4.11 -16.24
C PRO A 173 -5.41 -5.44 -15.99
N LYS A 174 -6.41 -5.45 -15.11
CA LYS A 174 -7.21 -6.65 -14.83
C LYS A 174 -8.54 -6.60 -15.56
N VAL A 175 -9.10 -7.78 -15.87
CA VAL A 175 -10.45 -7.92 -16.44
C VAL A 175 -11.49 -7.19 -15.59
N ASP A 176 -12.54 -6.70 -16.25
CA ASP A 176 -13.67 -6.00 -15.64
C ASP A 176 -13.32 -4.70 -14.90
N THR A 177 -12.14 -4.11 -15.16
CA THR A 177 -11.78 -2.81 -14.60
C THR A 177 -12.08 -1.67 -15.59
N LEU A 178 -12.41 -0.50 -15.01
CA LEU A 178 -12.64 0.72 -15.79
C LEU A 178 -11.41 1.11 -16.64
N LEU A 179 -10.20 0.95 -16.06
CA LEU A 179 -8.95 1.25 -16.76
C LEU A 179 -8.72 0.31 -17.94
N LEU A 180 -9.01 -0.99 -17.82
CA LEU A 180 -8.90 -1.90 -18.96
C LEU A 180 -9.83 -1.47 -20.11
N HIS A 181 -11.05 -1.01 -19.81
CA HIS A 181 -11.95 -0.48 -20.82
C HIS A 181 -11.39 0.78 -21.49
N GLN A 182 -10.75 1.67 -20.73
CA GLN A 182 -10.08 2.87 -21.28
C GLN A 182 -8.88 2.49 -22.15
N ILE A 183 -8.08 1.49 -21.76
CA ILE A 183 -6.97 0.96 -22.54
C ILE A 183 -7.47 0.43 -23.89
N ARG A 184 -8.53 -0.41 -23.89
CA ARG A 184 -9.13 -0.95 -25.12
C ARG A 184 -9.70 0.13 -26.04
N LYS A 185 -10.09 1.28 -25.50
CA LYS A 185 -10.54 2.46 -26.27
C LYS A 185 -9.40 3.39 -26.68
N GLY A 186 -8.14 3.07 -26.38
CA GLY A 186 -6.99 3.91 -26.66
C GLY A 186 -6.92 5.21 -25.84
N ARG A 187 -7.74 5.32 -24.77
CA ARG A 187 -7.82 6.52 -23.89
C ARG A 187 -6.85 6.46 -22.70
N PHE A 188 -6.20 5.34 -22.49
CA PHE A 188 -5.17 5.14 -21.49
C PHE A 188 -4.05 4.33 -22.11
N LYS A 189 -2.84 4.88 -22.14
CA LYS A 189 -1.65 4.21 -22.68
C LYS A 189 -0.82 3.67 -21.52
N VAL A 190 -0.69 2.34 -21.48
CA VAL A 190 0.12 1.66 -20.48
C VAL A 190 1.60 1.95 -20.75
N LEU A 191 2.39 2.09 -19.71
CA LEU A 191 3.84 2.26 -19.80
C LEU A 191 4.52 0.97 -20.28
N SER A 192 5.55 1.12 -21.08
CA SER A 192 6.50 0.04 -21.38
C SER A 192 7.39 -0.26 -20.16
N PRO A 193 8.12 -1.38 -20.14
CA PRO A 193 9.06 -1.70 -19.08
C PRO A 193 10.05 -0.58 -18.78
N HIS A 194 10.69 -0.02 -19.81
CA HIS A 194 11.63 1.10 -19.64
C HIS A 194 10.94 2.39 -19.18
N GLU A 195 9.73 2.65 -19.61
CA GLU A 195 8.97 3.80 -19.11
C GLU A 195 8.66 3.65 -17.60
N VAL A 196 8.28 2.44 -17.15
CA VAL A 196 8.09 2.15 -15.72
C VAL A 196 9.39 2.31 -14.92
N LEU A 197 10.53 1.86 -15.46
CA LEU A 197 11.82 2.03 -14.80
C LEU A 197 12.22 3.50 -14.69
N ARG A 198 11.97 4.33 -15.73
CA ARG A 198 12.21 5.78 -15.66
C ARG A 198 11.31 6.46 -14.63
N GLU A 199 10.02 6.09 -14.57
CA GLU A 199 9.10 6.57 -13.54
C GLU A 199 9.58 6.19 -12.14
N THR A 200 10.03 4.93 -11.95
CA THR A 200 10.62 4.47 -10.69
C THR A 200 11.84 5.28 -10.31
N ARG A 201 12.74 5.53 -11.27
CA ARG A 201 13.95 6.37 -11.08
C ARG A 201 13.57 7.75 -10.58
N THR A 202 12.63 8.42 -11.25
CA THR A 202 12.18 9.77 -10.86
C THR A 202 11.62 9.78 -9.42
N ILE A 203 10.81 8.78 -9.05
CA ILE A 203 10.32 8.66 -7.66
C ILE A 203 11.50 8.53 -6.69
N ILE A 204 12.41 7.58 -6.91
CA ILE A 204 13.55 7.32 -6.01
C ILE A 204 14.48 8.53 -5.92
N GLU A 205 14.76 9.22 -7.04
CA GLU A 205 15.56 10.46 -7.06
C GLU A 205 14.93 11.57 -6.20
N GLY A 206 13.60 11.70 -6.25
CA GLY A 206 12.85 12.70 -5.49
C GLY A 206 12.63 12.36 -4.01
N LEU A 207 12.94 11.14 -3.55
CA LEU A 207 12.71 10.74 -2.16
C LEU A 207 13.77 11.32 -1.20
N GLU A 208 13.28 11.94 -0.11
CA GLU A 208 14.05 12.47 1.03
C GLU A 208 13.50 11.90 2.35
N VAL A 209 13.46 10.58 2.47
CA VAL A 209 12.80 9.84 3.55
C VAL A 209 13.74 8.87 4.26
N GLY A 210 13.34 8.40 5.46
CA GLY A 210 14.02 7.32 6.18
C GLY A 210 13.44 5.91 5.92
N SER A 211 12.62 5.76 4.88
CA SER A 211 11.85 4.56 4.59
C SER A 211 12.68 3.38 4.11
N MET A 212 12.18 2.16 4.36
CA MET A 212 12.61 0.97 3.65
C MET A 212 11.84 0.83 2.34
N ILE A 213 12.56 0.82 1.21
CA ILE A 213 11.98 0.55 -0.11
C ILE A 213 11.88 -0.96 -0.31
N LEU A 214 10.72 -1.42 -0.80
CA LEU A 214 10.44 -2.83 -1.11
C LEU A 214 9.71 -2.93 -2.45
N SER A 215 10.34 -3.58 -3.44
CA SER A 215 9.81 -3.80 -4.79
C SER A 215 9.82 -5.29 -5.18
N ASP A 216 9.63 -6.16 -4.20
CA ASP A 216 9.69 -7.62 -4.30
C ASP A 216 8.45 -8.29 -4.95
N HIS A 217 7.51 -7.50 -5.47
CA HIS A 217 6.29 -8.04 -6.04
C HIS A 217 6.49 -8.49 -7.49
N TYR A 218 5.91 -9.63 -7.87
CA TYR A 218 6.04 -10.24 -9.21
C TYR A 218 5.59 -9.34 -10.38
N THR A 219 4.83 -8.28 -10.11
CA THR A 219 4.43 -7.30 -11.13
C THR A 219 5.55 -6.34 -11.51
N ASN A 220 6.59 -6.23 -10.71
CA ASN A 220 7.70 -5.31 -10.95
C ASN A 220 8.69 -5.88 -11.96
N TYR A 221 9.45 -5.00 -12.61
CA TYR A 221 10.47 -5.38 -13.59
C TYR A 221 11.84 -5.60 -12.95
N VAL A 222 12.06 -5.00 -11.78
CA VAL A 222 13.29 -5.13 -10.98
C VAL A 222 12.93 -5.25 -9.51
N ASP A 223 13.58 -6.15 -8.81
CA ASP A 223 13.50 -6.25 -7.36
C ASP A 223 14.44 -5.20 -6.74
N LEU A 224 13.85 -4.19 -6.13
CA LEU A 224 14.55 -3.11 -5.45
C LEU A 224 14.22 -3.17 -3.96
N HIS A 225 15.26 -3.20 -3.13
CA HIS A 225 15.11 -3.09 -1.69
C HIS A 225 16.28 -2.30 -1.10
N GLY A 226 16.02 -1.54 -0.06
CA GLY A 226 17.06 -0.78 0.62
C GLY A 226 16.51 0.34 1.49
N ARG A 227 17.31 0.73 2.48
CA ARG A 227 17.01 1.82 3.39
C ARG A 227 17.41 3.18 2.79
N MET A 228 16.46 4.10 2.77
CA MET A 228 16.72 5.47 2.39
C MET A 228 17.27 6.28 3.59
N PRO A 229 18.10 7.30 3.39
CA PRO A 229 18.76 7.64 2.12
C PRO A 229 20.05 6.85 1.85
N SER A 230 20.51 6.03 2.83
CA SER A 230 21.86 5.39 2.83
C SER A 230 22.10 4.46 1.64
N GLU A 231 21.05 3.80 1.13
CA GLU A 231 21.17 2.88 -0.01
C GLU A 231 20.55 3.44 -1.30
N LYS A 232 20.20 4.73 -1.35
CA LYS A 232 19.61 5.40 -2.53
C LYS A 232 20.47 5.20 -3.79
N GLY A 233 21.80 5.39 -3.67
CA GLY A 233 22.71 5.22 -4.79
C GLY A 233 22.73 3.80 -5.35
N ARG A 234 22.67 2.78 -4.49
CA ARG A 234 22.59 1.38 -4.90
C ARG A 234 21.28 1.05 -5.62
N ILE A 235 20.17 1.59 -5.12
CA ILE A 235 18.85 1.42 -5.75
C ILE A 235 18.84 2.05 -7.15
N LEU A 236 19.35 3.29 -7.28
CA LEU A 236 19.44 3.98 -8.57
C LEU A 236 20.35 3.24 -9.56
N ALA A 237 21.49 2.72 -9.10
CA ALA A 237 22.40 1.94 -9.95
C ALA A 237 21.74 0.67 -10.49
N ALA A 238 20.92 -0.03 -9.69
CA ALA A 238 20.17 -1.20 -10.13
C ALA A 238 19.10 -0.85 -11.19
N ILE A 239 18.48 0.33 -11.08
CA ILE A 239 17.53 0.82 -12.09
C ILE A 239 18.26 1.15 -13.40
N GLU A 240 19.41 1.82 -13.33
CA GLU A 240 20.22 2.15 -14.53
C GLU A 240 20.73 0.88 -15.23
N GLU A 241 21.21 -0.11 -14.48
CA GLU A 241 21.58 -1.42 -15.04
C GLU A 241 20.41 -2.06 -15.79
N ALA A 242 19.22 -2.01 -15.20
CA ALA A 242 18.00 -2.56 -15.83
C ALA A 242 17.62 -1.77 -17.09
N LEU A 243 17.73 -0.45 -17.10
CA LEU A 243 17.51 0.40 -18.28
C LEU A 243 18.50 0.13 -19.41
N GLY A 244 19.70 -0.37 -19.11
CA GLY A 244 20.69 -0.80 -20.09
C GLY A 244 20.40 -2.15 -20.77
N ARG A 245 19.44 -2.93 -20.27
CA ARG A 245 19.04 -4.20 -20.87
C ARG A 245 18.08 -3.98 -22.03
N ASP A 246 18.06 -4.92 -23.00
CA ASP A 246 17.04 -4.90 -24.04
C ASP A 246 15.63 -4.99 -23.43
N GLU A 247 14.76 -4.06 -23.82
CA GLU A 247 13.38 -4.00 -23.29
C GLU A 247 12.59 -5.28 -23.58
N GLY A 248 12.90 -5.99 -24.67
CA GLY A 248 12.29 -7.27 -25.04
C GLY A 248 12.59 -8.42 -24.07
N LEU A 249 13.61 -8.28 -23.21
CA LEU A 249 13.94 -9.28 -22.18
C LEU A 249 13.04 -9.20 -20.95
N PHE A 250 12.31 -8.09 -20.78
CA PHE A 250 11.36 -7.97 -19.69
C PHE A 250 10.06 -8.71 -20.04
N ARG A 251 9.33 -9.12 -18.98
CA ARG A 251 8.00 -9.67 -19.17
C ARG A 251 7.13 -8.72 -19.98
N SER A 252 6.29 -9.25 -20.85
CA SER A 252 5.33 -8.44 -21.59
C SER A 252 4.38 -7.70 -20.64
N VAL A 253 3.92 -6.51 -21.06
CA VAL A 253 2.83 -5.81 -20.38
C VAL A 253 1.57 -6.67 -20.53
N TYR A 254 1.07 -7.17 -19.40
CA TYR A 254 -0.07 -8.05 -19.40
C TYR A 254 -1.37 -7.25 -19.52
N VAL A 255 -2.09 -7.41 -20.60
CA VAL A 255 -3.35 -6.70 -20.86
C VAL A 255 -4.51 -7.71 -20.88
N GLY A 256 -5.18 -7.87 -19.76
CA GLY A 256 -6.58 -8.30 -19.78
C GLY A 256 -6.91 -9.78 -19.82
N THR A 257 -6.08 -10.69 -19.30
CA THR A 257 -6.41 -12.14 -19.28
C THR A 257 -6.22 -12.80 -17.89
N GLN A 258 -6.54 -12.14 -16.79
CA GLN A 258 -6.75 -12.80 -15.48
C GLN A 258 -8.01 -12.32 -14.83
#